data_47820a9329967eb41519ab56cafeea6f
#
_entry.id   47820a9329967eb41519ab56cafeea6f
#
_cell.length_a   1.000
_cell.length_b   1.000
_cell.length_c   1.000
_cell.angle_alpha   90.00
_cell.angle_beta   90.00
_cell.angle_gamma   90.00
#
_symmetry.space_group_name_H-M   'P 1'
#
loop_
_entity.id
_entity.type
_entity.pdbx_description
1 polymer ?
#
loop_
_entity_poly.entity_id
_entity_poly.type
_entity_poly.pdbx_seq_one_letter_code
_entity_poly.pdbx_strand_id
1 'polypeptide(L)'
;MFHCADDSTGTGKSFLGALAAKAIHDFTSLNILVVCFTNHALDDILTSLLDIGIPESSMVRLGGKSTSRTESLSLKNQPRARERFDWESINPTKAKLGLLQGRTESAFQEYMFRDVTRLDVLQYLEFTVPEFFEAFEVPKQNDGMRVVGKKGREVIPDYLLERWLKGLDAGVFRESENVLFAGQVWEMPRAERSKKYSEWKAIVEEERMVGIHENILTYNKSHTKLEELMSTRDLRTLKSKRVIGCTTSAAA
;
A
#
# COMPACT_ATOMS: atom_id res chain seq x y z
N MET A 1 30.38 28.56 -6.69
CA MET A 1 30.10 27.72 -5.50
C MET A 1 30.83 28.34 -4.32
N PHE A 2 30.11 29.06 -3.45
CA PHE A 2 30.71 29.64 -2.25
C PHE A 2 30.61 28.62 -1.13
N HIS A 3 31.75 28.20 -0.61
CA HIS A 3 31.82 27.23 0.48
C HIS A 3 31.90 27.99 1.80
N CYS A 4 30.85 27.97 2.59
CA CYS A 4 30.94 28.45 3.98
C CYS A 4 31.43 27.26 4.84
N ALA A 5 32.73 27.18 4.99
CA ALA A 5 33.35 26.30 5.99
C ALA A 5 33.74 27.16 7.18
N ASP A 6 33.45 26.66 8.35
CA ASP A 6 34.08 26.87 9.64
C ASP A 6 33.41 27.80 10.66
N ASP A 7 33.23 27.24 11.86
CA ASP A 7 32.64 27.77 13.09
C ASP A 7 33.45 28.86 13.78
N SER A 8 34.01 29.83 13.05
CA SER A 8 34.53 31.02 13.69
C SER A 8 33.45 32.12 13.80
N THR A 9 32.72 32.07 14.90
CA THR A 9 31.74 33.10 15.30
C THR A 9 32.37 34.49 15.28
N GLY A 10 31.74 35.46 14.59
CA GLY A 10 32.07 36.87 14.66
C GLY A 10 32.85 37.50 13.50
N THR A 11 33.19 36.77 12.43
CA THR A 11 34.02 37.32 11.32
C THR A 11 33.20 37.94 10.16
N GLY A 12 31.87 38.09 10.28
CA GLY A 12 31.04 38.71 9.24
C GLY A 12 30.85 37.86 7.96
N LYS A 13 31.38 36.61 7.91
CA LYS A 13 31.32 35.76 6.70
C LYS A 13 29.88 35.50 6.25
N SER A 14 28.98 35.16 7.15
CA SER A 14 27.56 34.91 6.84
C SER A 14 26.88 36.16 6.31
N PHE A 15 27.18 37.34 6.87
CA PHE A 15 26.66 38.63 6.41
C PHE A 15 27.19 38.96 5.00
N LEU A 16 28.48 38.75 4.74
CA LEU A 16 29.05 38.97 3.40
C LEU A 16 28.44 37.99 2.38
N GLY A 17 28.20 36.73 2.76
CA GLY A 17 27.53 35.76 1.95
C GLY A 17 26.10 36.18 1.62
N ALA A 18 25.37 36.71 2.58
CA ALA A 18 24.02 37.24 2.36
C ALA A 18 24.03 38.43 1.39
N LEU A 19 24.96 39.40 1.56
CA LEU A 19 25.10 40.55 0.64
C LEU A 19 25.44 40.09 -0.79
N ALA A 20 26.34 39.11 -0.94
CA ALA A 20 26.66 38.53 -2.24
C ALA A 20 25.43 37.85 -2.90
N ALA A 21 24.67 37.09 -2.13
CA ALA A 21 23.41 36.48 -2.60
C ALA A 21 22.38 37.59 -3.01
N LYS A 22 22.27 38.66 -2.25
CA LYS A 22 21.40 39.81 -2.61
C LYS A 22 21.84 40.45 -3.93
N ALA A 23 23.14 40.68 -4.11
CA ALA A 23 23.67 41.23 -5.36
C ALA A 23 23.38 40.29 -6.56
N ILE A 24 23.59 39.01 -6.40
CA ILE A 24 23.27 38.03 -7.45
C ILE A 24 21.77 38.04 -7.74
N HIS A 25 20.94 38.08 -6.70
CA HIS A 25 19.50 38.11 -6.85
C HIS A 25 19.02 39.35 -7.61
N ASP A 26 19.55 40.54 -7.31
CA ASP A 26 19.06 41.81 -7.84
C ASP A 26 19.62 42.14 -9.22
N PHE A 27 20.88 41.77 -9.48
CA PHE A 27 21.58 42.17 -10.72
C PHE A 27 21.76 41.04 -11.76
N THR A 28 21.32 39.82 -11.45
CA THR A 28 21.43 38.70 -12.39
C THR A 28 20.14 37.90 -12.45
N SER A 29 20.01 36.97 -13.40
CA SER A 29 18.95 36.01 -13.48
C SER A 29 19.33 34.64 -12.90
N LEU A 30 20.48 34.51 -12.22
CA LEU A 30 21.01 33.25 -11.73
C LEU A 30 20.21 32.75 -10.52
N ASN A 31 20.07 31.46 -10.40
CA ASN A 31 19.53 30.80 -9.22
C ASN A 31 20.61 30.63 -8.16
N ILE A 32 20.21 30.77 -6.91
CA ILE A 32 21.11 30.69 -5.76
C ILE A 32 20.76 29.43 -4.96
N LEU A 33 21.73 28.58 -4.76
CA LEU A 33 21.62 27.41 -3.88
C LEU A 33 22.43 27.68 -2.60
N VAL A 34 21.75 27.70 -1.47
CA VAL A 34 22.33 27.83 -0.12
C VAL A 34 22.33 26.46 0.53
N VAL A 35 23.52 25.94 0.83
CA VAL A 35 23.67 24.63 1.47
C VAL A 35 24.34 24.82 2.83
N CYS A 36 23.70 24.34 3.89
CA CYS A 36 24.20 24.40 5.25
C CYS A 36 24.30 23.02 5.87
N PHE A 37 25.17 22.86 6.84
CA PHE A 37 25.36 21.58 7.52
C PHE A 37 24.21 21.28 8.51
N THR A 38 23.69 22.33 9.16
CA THR A 38 22.62 22.22 10.15
C THR A 38 21.38 23.01 9.76
N ASN A 39 20.22 22.60 10.27
CA ASN A 39 18.97 23.35 10.09
C ASN A 39 19.06 24.76 10.70
N HIS A 40 19.76 24.91 11.83
CA HIS A 40 19.90 26.20 12.49
C HIS A 40 20.70 27.19 11.65
N ALA A 41 21.87 26.78 11.15
CA ALA A 41 22.67 27.59 10.24
C ALA A 41 21.91 27.98 8.95
N LEU A 42 21.10 27.06 8.43
CA LEU A 42 20.23 27.34 7.29
C LEU A 42 19.19 28.40 7.61
N ASP A 43 18.53 28.30 8.75
CA ASP A 43 17.52 29.25 9.18
C ASP A 43 18.11 30.64 9.44
N ASP A 44 19.31 30.72 10.01
CA ASP A 44 20.04 31.97 10.25
C ASP A 44 20.37 32.69 8.93
N ILE A 45 20.90 31.97 7.95
CA ILE A 45 21.19 32.54 6.64
C ILE A 45 19.92 32.98 5.92
N LEU A 46 18.88 32.14 5.89
CA LEU A 46 17.62 32.49 5.23
C LEU A 46 16.96 33.71 5.90
N THR A 47 17.02 33.82 7.23
CA THR A 47 16.55 35.00 7.96
C THR A 47 17.34 36.25 7.56
N SER A 48 18.67 36.12 7.47
CA SER A 48 19.52 37.24 7.01
C SER A 48 19.18 37.68 5.58
N LEU A 49 18.85 36.75 4.69
CA LEU A 49 18.40 37.04 3.32
C LEU A 49 17.06 37.76 3.28
N LEU A 50 16.12 37.39 4.17
CA LEU A 50 14.86 38.13 4.33
C LEU A 50 15.08 39.56 4.84
N ASP A 51 15.94 39.69 5.84
CA ASP A 51 16.22 41.01 6.48
C ASP A 51 16.89 42.00 5.53
N ILE A 52 17.72 41.53 4.60
CA ILE A 52 18.30 42.40 3.55
C ILE A 52 17.39 42.58 2.33
N GLY A 53 16.14 42.12 2.41
CA GLY A 53 15.08 42.39 1.44
C GLY A 53 15.03 41.48 0.21
N ILE A 54 15.45 40.23 0.31
CA ILE A 54 15.08 39.20 -0.69
C ILE A 54 13.64 38.79 -0.41
N PRO A 55 12.74 38.86 -1.42
CA PRO A 55 11.32 38.53 -1.20
C PRO A 55 11.12 37.10 -0.82
N GLU A 56 10.27 36.83 0.17
CA GLU A 56 9.86 35.50 0.60
C GLU A 56 9.34 34.67 -0.57
N SER A 57 8.62 35.28 -1.51
CA SER A 57 8.07 34.63 -2.70
C SER A 57 9.13 34.03 -3.63
N SER A 58 10.37 34.56 -3.60
CA SER A 58 11.49 34.05 -4.41
C SER A 58 12.33 32.99 -3.71
N MET A 59 12.01 32.67 -2.46
CA MET A 59 12.78 31.73 -1.63
C MET A 59 12.02 30.47 -1.34
N VAL A 60 12.76 29.36 -1.15
CA VAL A 60 12.23 28.08 -0.66
C VAL A 60 13.27 27.39 0.22
N ARG A 61 12.79 26.75 1.28
CA ARG A 61 13.57 25.98 2.22
C ARG A 61 13.25 24.49 2.12
N LEU A 62 14.29 23.68 1.91
CA LEU A 62 14.23 22.22 1.98
C LEU A 62 14.84 21.73 3.30
N GLY A 63 14.30 20.66 3.83
CA GLY A 63 14.75 20.03 5.07
C GLY A 63 13.69 20.03 6.16
N GLY A 64 14.01 19.38 7.28
CA GLY A 64 13.05 19.09 8.35
C GLY A 64 12.67 20.30 9.20
N LYS A 65 13.14 20.36 10.45
CA LYS A 65 12.74 21.38 11.44
C LYS A 65 13.13 22.79 11.00
N SER A 66 12.19 23.72 11.02
CA SER A 66 12.36 25.17 10.75
C SER A 66 12.03 25.99 11.96
N THR A 67 12.57 27.24 12.06
CA THR A 67 12.13 28.23 13.01
C THR A 67 10.81 28.88 12.56
N SER A 68 10.11 29.56 13.47
CA SER A 68 8.88 30.29 13.14
C SER A 68 9.07 31.34 12.03
N ARG A 69 10.26 31.91 11.93
CA ARG A 69 10.61 32.94 10.94
C ARG A 69 10.78 32.35 9.52
N THR A 70 11.24 31.10 9.40
CA THR A 70 11.52 30.45 8.12
C THR A 70 10.51 29.36 7.78
N GLU A 71 9.51 29.15 8.63
CA GLU A 71 8.47 28.13 8.43
C GLU A 71 7.66 28.36 7.15
N SER A 72 7.35 29.58 6.82
CA SER A 72 6.65 29.98 5.60
C SER A 72 7.45 29.66 4.34
N LEU A 73 8.78 29.66 4.41
CA LEU A 73 9.67 29.31 3.31
C LEU A 73 9.70 27.77 3.04
N SER A 74 9.26 26.95 3.99
CA SER A 74 9.25 25.50 3.84
C SER A 74 8.48 25.09 2.59
N LEU A 75 9.02 24.15 1.82
CA LEU A 75 8.38 23.62 0.61
C LEU A 75 6.93 23.16 0.85
N LYS A 76 6.62 22.66 2.05
CA LYS A 76 5.27 22.26 2.47
C LYS A 76 4.29 23.43 2.52
N ASN A 77 4.77 24.63 2.90
CA ASN A 77 3.98 25.83 3.16
C ASN A 77 3.97 26.79 1.97
N GLN A 78 4.74 26.48 0.90
CA GLN A 78 4.76 27.34 -0.27
C GLN A 78 3.37 27.43 -0.91
N PRO A 79 2.94 28.65 -1.35
CA PRO A 79 1.73 28.80 -2.12
C PRO A 79 1.78 27.88 -3.33
N ARG A 80 0.85 26.97 -3.41
CA ARG A 80 0.73 26.05 -4.53
C ARG A 80 0.36 26.87 -5.76
N ALA A 81 1.20 26.86 -6.80
CA ALA A 81 0.87 27.49 -8.05
C ALA A 81 -0.56 27.08 -8.45
N ARG A 82 -1.44 28.08 -8.69
CA ARG A 82 -2.86 27.89 -9.03
C ARG A 82 -3.09 27.26 -10.41
N GLU A 83 -2.06 26.88 -11.13
CA GLU A 83 -2.22 26.03 -12.30
C GLU A 83 -2.92 24.74 -11.89
N ARG A 84 -3.88 24.30 -12.69
CA ARG A 84 -4.62 23.04 -12.55
C ARG A 84 -3.65 21.90 -12.25
N PHE A 85 -3.27 21.83 -10.99
CA PHE A 85 -2.49 20.71 -10.50
C PHE A 85 -3.41 19.51 -10.55
N ASP A 86 -2.88 18.40 -11.01
CA ASP A 86 -3.62 17.19 -11.35
C ASP A 86 -4.19 16.49 -10.09
N TRP A 87 -5.01 17.24 -9.35
CA TRP A 87 -5.79 16.69 -8.23
C TRP A 87 -6.71 15.57 -8.69
N GLU A 88 -7.11 15.62 -9.97
CA GLU A 88 -7.90 14.57 -10.62
C GLU A 88 -7.14 13.25 -10.67
N SER A 89 -5.80 13.26 -10.75
CA SER A 89 -4.96 12.05 -10.71
C SER A 89 -4.49 11.68 -9.30
N ILE A 90 -4.23 12.65 -8.44
CA ILE A 90 -3.68 12.40 -7.08
C ILE A 90 -4.73 11.84 -6.15
N ASN A 91 -5.91 12.44 -6.09
CA ASN A 91 -6.96 12.02 -5.15
C ASN A 91 -7.43 10.59 -5.40
N PRO A 92 -7.72 10.16 -6.65
CA PRO A 92 -8.04 8.77 -6.93
C PRO A 92 -6.89 7.81 -6.60
N THR A 93 -5.64 8.22 -6.84
CA THR A 93 -4.47 7.39 -6.51
C THR A 93 -4.33 7.20 -5.01
N LYS A 94 -4.51 8.24 -4.20
CA LYS A 94 -4.52 8.15 -2.73
C LYS A 94 -5.68 7.29 -2.22
N ALA A 95 -6.89 7.48 -2.75
CA ALA A 95 -8.04 6.67 -2.39
C ALA A 95 -7.82 5.18 -2.73
N LYS A 96 -7.25 4.90 -3.91
CA LYS A 96 -6.87 3.55 -4.31
C LYS A 96 -5.85 2.92 -3.37
N LEU A 97 -4.82 3.67 -2.94
CA LEU A 97 -3.84 3.19 -1.97
C LEU A 97 -4.48 2.82 -0.63
N GLY A 98 -5.38 3.65 -0.11
CA GLY A 98 -6.11 3.33 1.12
C GLY A 98 -6.95 2.06 1.02
N LEU A 99 -7.62 1.85 -0.12
CA LEU A 99 -8.39 0.63 -0.39
C LEU A 99 -7.48 -0.61 -0.49
N LEU A 100 -6.34 -0.49 -1.19
CA LEU A 100 -5.38 -1.59 -1.33
C LEU A 100 -4.75 -1.94 0.00
N GLN A 101 -4.40 -0.95 0.82
CA GLN A 101 -3.89 -1.17 2.16
C GLN A 101 -4.90 -1.95 3.01
N GLY A 102 -6.15 -1.50 3.08
CA GLY A 102 -7.19 -2.19 3.85
C GLY A 102 -7.44 -3.63 3.36
N ARG A 103 -7.44 -3.86 2.03
CA ARG A 103 -7.55 -5.21 1.46
C ARG A 103 -6.37 -6.10 1.84
N THR A 104 -5.15 -5.58 1.77
CA THR A 104 -3.94 -6.33 2.13
C THR A 104 -3.93 -6.68 3.60
N GLU A 105 -4.27 -5.73 4.47
CA GLU A 105 -4.39 -5.96 5.92
C GLU A 105 -5.44 -7.03 6.23
N SER A 106 -6.63 -6.94 5.63
CA SER A 106 -7.70 -7.93 5.83
C SER A 106 -7.29 -9.32 5.34
N ALA A 107 -6.69 -9.42 4.14
CA ALA A 107 -6.22 -10.68 3.58
C ALA A 107 -5.10 -11.30 4.43
N PHE A 108 -4.19 -10.48 4.95
CA PHE A 108 -3.12 -10.92 5.84
C PHE A 108 -3.67 -11.41 7.19
N GLN A 109 -4.63 -10.71 7.78
CA GLN A 109 -5.31 -11.14 8.99
C GLN A 109 -6.03 -12.48 8.79
N GLU A 110 -6.74 -12.62 7.67
CA GLU A 110 -7.40 -13.87 7.33
C GLU A 110 -6.38 -15.02 7.18
N TYR A 111 -5.28 -14.79 6.49
CA TYR A 111 -4.20 -15.77 6.33
C TYR A 111 -3.59 -16.19 7.67
N MET A 112 -3.31 -15.24 8.56
CA MET A 112 -2.64 -15.50 9.84
C MET A 112 -3.53 -16.15 10.89
N PHE A 113 -4.82 -15.85 10.91
CA PHE A 113 -5.69 -16.22 12.03
C PHE A 113 -6.86 -17.13 11.65
N ARG A 114 -7.06 -17.41 10.38
CA ARG A 114 -8.12 -18.28 9.89
C ARG A 114 -7.55 -19.47 9.14
N ASP A 115 -7.66 -20.64 9.74
CA ASP A 115 -7.39 -21.90 9.07
C ASP A 115 -8.26 -22.07 7.80
N VAL A 116 -7.72 -22.78 6.82
CA VAL A 116 -8.52 -23.21 5.65
C VAL A 116 -9.61 -24.16 6.11
N THR A 117 -10.85 -23.78 5.89
CA THR A 117 -12.04 -24.55 6.24
C THR A 117 -12.43 -25.52 5.13
N ARG A 118 -13.32 -26.48 5.42
CA ARG A 118 -13.89 -27.37 4.40
C ARG A 118 -14.71 -26.60 3.35
N LEU A 119 -15.32 -25.49 3.72
CA LEU A 119 -16.04 -24.62 2.77
C LEU A 119 -15.10 -23.93 1.79
N ASP A 120 -13.93 -23.49 2.23
CA ASP A 120 -12.92 -22.91 1.36
C ASP A 120 -12.42 -23.95 0.34
N VAL A 121 -12.24 -25.20 0.78
CA VAL A 121 -11.88 -26.31 -0.12
C VAL A 121 -13.01 -26.60 -1.10
N LEU A 122 -14.27 -26.63 -0.68
CA LEU A 122 -15.40 -26.82 -1.60
C LEU A 122 -15.48 -25.71 -2.64
N GLN A 123 -15.26 -24.46 -2.24
CA GLN A 123 -15.22 -23.34 -3.18
C GLN A 123 -14.07 -23.48 -4.19
N TYR A 124 -12.90 -23.93 -3.77
CA TYR A 124 -11.79 -24.25 -4.68
C TYR A 124 -12.18 -25.36 -5.66
N LEU A 125 -12.80 -26.45 -5.18
CA LEU A 125 -13.20 -27.57 -6.01
C LEU A 125 -14.26 -27.19 -7.06
N GLU A 126 -15.17 -26.29 -6.75
CA GLU A 126 -16.20 -25.79 -7.66
C GLU A 126 -15.60 -25.27 -8.99
N PHE A 127 -14.47 -24.58 -8.92
CA PHE A 127 -13.82 -23.98 -10.08
C PHE A 127 -12.72 -24.83 -10.69
N THR A 128 -12.11 -25.75 -9.92
CA THR A 128 -10.87 -26.41 -10.34
C THR A 128 -11.05 -27.92 -10.59
N VAL A 129 -11.90 -28.58 -9.81
CA VAL A 129 -12.11 -30.04 -9.90
C VAL A 129 -13.61 -30.36 -9.76
N PRO A 130 -14.42 -30.03 -10.79
CA PRO A 130 -15.88 -30.12 -10.72
C PRO A 130 -16.39 -31.52 -10.34
N GLU A 131 -15.72 -32.59 -10.76
CA GLU A 131 -16.07 -33.95 -10.43
C GLU A 131 -16.14 -34.26 -8.93
N PHE A 132 -15.24 -33.64 -8.14
CA PHE A 132 -15.26 -33.73 -6.68
C PHE A 132 -16.29 -32.79 -6.06
N PHE A 133 -16.42 -31.59 -6.63
CA PHE A 133 -17.43 -30.64 -6.17
C PHE A 133 -18.84 -31.23 -6.29
N GLU A 134 -19.20 -31.77 -7.46
CA GLU A 134 -20.48 -32.42 -7.71
C GLU A 134 -20.72 -33.59 -6.76
N ALA A 135 -19.68 -34.40 -6.46
CA ALA A 135 -19.77 -35.50 -5.50
C ALA A 135 -20.08 -35.01 -4.06
N PHE A 136 -19.74 -33.78 -3.72
CA PHE A 136 -19.91 -33.22 -2.39
C PHE A 136 -21.01 -32.17 -2.30
N GLU A 137 -21.62 -31.78 -3.42
CA GLU A 137 -22.73 -30.84 -3.42
C GLU A 137 -23.95 -31.44 -2.69
N VAL A 138 -24.44 -30.74 -1.69
CA VAL A 138 -25.65 -31.14 -0.96
C VAL A 138 -26.87 -30.79 -1.83
N PRO A 139 -27.67 -31.80 -2.26
CA PRO A 139 -28.84 -31.55 -3.10
C PRO A 139 -29.82 -30.56 -2.44
N LYS A 140 -30.20 -29.52 -3.18
CA LYS A 140 -31.21 -28.56 -2.74
C LYS A 140 -32.60 -29.19 -2.86
N GLN A 141 -33.34 -29.29 -1.77
CA GLN A 141 -34.75 -29.66 -1.83
C GLN A 141 -35.60 -28.43 -2.14
N ASN A 142 -36.49 -28.58 -3.14
CA ASN A 142 -37.34 -27.48 -3.62
C ASN A 142 -38.56 -27.17 -2.71
N ASP A 143 -38.78 -27.94 -1.66
CA ASP A 143 -40.01 -27.89 -0.84
C ASP A 143 -39.90 -26.99 0.39
N GLY A 144 -38.84 -26.21 0.53
CA GLY A 144 -38.63 -25.35 1.71
C GLY A 144 -38.35 -26.11 3.02
N MET A 145 -38.28 -27.44 2.97
CA MET A 145 -37.92 -28.28 4.13
C MET A 145 -36.41 -28.37 4.30
N ARG A 146 -35.94 -28.22 5.54
CA ARG A 146 -34.53 -28.41 5.86
C ARG A 146 -34.19 -29.90 5.94
N VAL A 147 -33.17 -30.32 5.23
CA VAL A 147 -32.70 -31.71 5.32
C VAL A 147 -32.03 -31.92 6.69
N VAL A 148 -32.50 -32.95 7.40
CA VAL A 148 -31.97 -33.33 8.71
C VAL A 148 -31.20 -34.64 8.60
N GLY A 149 -29.99 -34.65 9.07
CA GLY A 149 -29.16 -35.86 9.16
C GLY A 149 -29.56 -36.80 10.31
N LYS A 150 -28.86 -37.93 10.43
CA LYS A 150 -29.01 -38.82 11.60
C LYS A 150 -28.85 -38.02 12.89
N LYS A 151 -29.81 -38.02 13.78
CA LYS A 151 -29.93 -37.27 15.05
C LYS A 151 -30.58 -35.88 14.94
N GLY A 152 -31.33 -35.58 13.88
CA GLY A 152 -32.09 -34.33 13.77
C GLY A 152 -31.25 -33.06 13.61
N ARG A 153 -29.95 -33.17 13.29
CA ARG A 153 -29.10 -32.02 13.01
C ARG A 153 -29.27 -31.57 11.57
N GLU A 154 -29.40 -30.27 11.37
CA GLU A 154 -29.44 -29.65 10.05
C GLU A 154 -28.21 -30.04 9.24
N VAL A 155 -28.39 -30.35 7.96
CA VAL A 155 -27.31 -30.64 7.04
C VAL A 155 -26.67 -29.34 6.58
N ILE A 156 -25.38 -29.19 6.85
CA ILE A 156 -24.57 -28.05 6.43
C ILE A 156 -23.93 -28.29 5.06
N PRO A 157 -23.53 -27.25 4.32
CA PRO A 157 -23.01 -27.39 2.96
C PRO A 157 -21.80 -28.32 2.82
N ASP A 158 -20.96 -28.45 3.85
CA ASP A 158 -19.80 -29.33 3.85
C ASP A 158 -20.06 -30.76 4.39
N TYR A 159 -21.34 -31.13 4.57
CA TYR A 159 -21.75 -32.42 5.16
C TYR A 159 -21.18 -33.63 4.40
N LEU A 160 -21.29 -33.66 3.08
CA LEU A 160 -20.80 -34.77 2.26
C LEU A 160 -19.28 -34.87 2.30
N LEU A 161 -18.57 -33.72 2.19
CA LEU A 161 -17.13 -33.68 2.31
C LEU A 161 -16.66 -34.13 3.70
N GLU A 162 -17.33 -33.71 4.77
CA GLU A 162 -17.02 -34.14 6.14
C GLU A 162 -17.15 -35.66 6.30
N ARG A 163 -18.22 -36.25 5.77
CA ARG A 163 -18.44 -37.71 5.83
C ARG A 163 -17.39 -38.44 5.04
N TRP A 164 -17.10 -37.96 3.83
CA TRP A 164 -16.09 -38.57 2.96
C TRP A 164 -14.71 -38.57 3.65
N LEU A 165 -14.29 -37.49 4.27
CA LEU A 165 -13.03 -37.39 5.04
C LEU A 165 -12.97 -38.37 6.20
N LYS A 166 -14.10 -38.62 6.88
CA LYS A 166 -14.20 -39.60 7.97
C LYS A 166 -14.19 -41.06 7.48
N GLY A 167 -14.16 -41.30 6.14
CA GLY A 167 -14.25 -42.61 5.55
C GLY A 167 -15.65 -43.21 5.66
N LEU A 168 -16.66 -42.39 5.89
CA LEU A 168 -18.07 -42.80 5.94
C LEU A 168 -18.70 -42.71 4.56
N ASP A 169 -19.87 -43.37 4.42
CA ASP A 169 -20.73 -43.24 3.23
C ASP A 169 -21.44 -41.88 3.18
N ALA A 170 -22.16 -41.56 2.11
CA ALA A 170 -22.89 -40.32 1.91
C ALA A 170 -24.10 -40.11 2.85
N GLY A 171 -24.38 -41.05 3.74
CA GLY A 171 -25.42 -40.95 4.75
C GLY A 171 -26.83 -40.82 4.18
N VAL A 172 -27.52 -39.70 4.45
CA VAL A 172 -28.89 -39.47 3.97
C VAL A 172 -28.96 -39.22 2.46
N PHE A 173 -27.86 -38.95 1.81
CA PHE A 173 -27.76 -38.70 0.37
C PHE A 173 -27.22 -39.90 -0.42
N ARG A 174 -27.16 -41.09 0.17
CA ARG A 174 -26.60 -42.30 -0.50
C ARG A 174 -27.27 -42.59 -1.84
N GLU A 175 -28.55 -42.29 -1.97
CA GLU A 175 -29.36 -42.56 -3.16
C GLU A 175 -29.50 -41.34 -4.08
N SER A 176 -28.83 -40.21 -3.75
CA SER A 176 -28.86 -39.03 -4.61
C SER A 176 -28.03 -39.25 -5.89
N GLU A 177 -28.51 -38.68 -7.01
CA GLU A 177 -27.90 -38.88 -8.32
C GLU A 177 -26.40 -38.49 -8.32
N ASN A 178 -26.05 -37.38 -7.77
CA ASN A 178 -24.67 -36.91 -7.71
C ASN A 178 -23.74 -37.86 -6.95
N VAL A 179 -24.19 -38.52 -5.88
CA VAL A 179 -23.44 -39.49 -5.13
C VAL A 179 -23.31 -40.82 -5.92
N LEU A 180 -24.38 -41.25 -6.58
CA LEU A 180 -24.38 -42.45 -7.41
C LEU A 180 -23.47 -42.31 -8.62
N PHE A 181 -23.49 -41.15 -9.30
CA PHE A 181 -22.57 -40.87 -10.43
C PHE A 181 -21.13 -40.76 -10.00
N ALA A 182 -20.85 -40.31 -8.78
CA ALA A 182 -19.52 -40.13 -8.22
C ALA A 182 -19.00 -41.38 -7.48
N GLY A 183 -19.42 -42.58 -7.85
CA GLY A 183 -19.03 -43.82 -7.17
C GLY A 183 -17.53 -43.98 -6.93
N GLN A 184 -16.69 -43.64 -7.93
CA GLN A 184 -15.24 -43.70 -7.81
C GLN A 184 -14.69 -42.80 -6.69
N VAL A 185 -15.29 -41.63 -6.48
CA VAL A 185 -14.92 -40.69 -5.40
C VAL A 185 -15.26 -41.27 -4.02
N TRP A 186 -16.42 -41.94 -3.91
CA TRP A 186 -16.88 -42.53 -2.66
C TRP A 186 -16.23 -43.88 -2.33
N GLU A 187 -15.69 -44.59 -3.31
CA GLU A 187 -14.95 -45.86 -3.13
C GLU A 187 -13.49 -45.66 -2.74
N MET A 188 -12.96 -44.45 -2.84
CA MET A 188 -11.56 -44.14 -2.50
C MET A 188 -11.21 -44.58 -1.07
N PRO A 189 -10.02 -45.21 -0.85
CA PRO A 189 -9.53 -45.52 0.48
C PRO A 189 -9.36 -44.28 1.35
N ARG A 190 -9.63 -44.37 2.66
CA ARG A 190 -9.54 -43.24 3.60
C ARG A 190 -8.18 -42.54 3.58
N ALA A 191 -7.09 -43.26 3.40
CA ALA A 191 -5.74 -42.70 3.33
C ALA A 191 -5.58 -41.77 2.11
N GLU A 192 -6.11 -42.17 0.94
CA GLU A 192 -6.10 -41.36 -0.28
C GLU A 192 -6.99 -40.12 -0.15
N ARG A 193 -8.17 -40.27 0.48
CA ARG A 193 -9.06 -39.12 0.78
C ARG A 193 -8.35 -38.06 1.62
N SER A 194 -7.66 -38.47 2.69
CA SER A 194 -6.90 -37.58 3.56
C SER A 194 -5.76 -36.89 2.82
N LYS A 195 -5.05 -37.63 1.95
CA LYS A 195 -3.96 -37.10 1.13
C LYS A 195 -4.47 -36.02 0.18
N LYS A 196 -5.52 -36.32 -0.58
CA LYS A 196 -6.14 -35.36 -1.52
C LYS A 196 -6.64 -34.10 -0.80
N TYR A 197 -7.29 -34.26 0.34
CA TYR A 197 -7.74 -33.11 1.12
C TYR A 197 -6.59 -32.22 1.61
N SER A 198 -5.48 -32.83 2.04
CA SER A 198 -4.29 -32.07 2.42
C SER A 198 -3.66 -31.34 1.24
N GLU A 199 -3.67 -31.96 0.06
CA GLU A 199 -3.20 -31.32 -1.18
C GLU A 199 -4.09 -30.10 -1.53
N TRP A 200 -5.41 -30.26 -1.51
CA TRP A 200 -6.34 -29.15 -1.78
C TRP A 200 -6.21 -28.02 -0.76
N LYS A 201 -6.07 -28.38 0.52
CA LYS A 201 -5.85 -27.40 1.58
C LYS A 201 -4.58 -26.58 1.35
N ALA A 202 -3.48 -27.26 0.97
CA ALA A 202 -2.21 -26.58 0.66
C ALA A 202 -2.33 -25.64 -0.54
N ILE A 203 -3.07 -26.05 -1.58
CA ILE A 203 -3.30 -25.18 -2.76
C ILE A 203 -4.11 -23.93 -2.37
N VAL A 204 -5.17 -24.10 -1.60
CA VAL A 204 -5.97 -22.94 -1.12
C VAL A 204 -5.13 -21.99 -0.25
N GLU A 205 -4.23 -22.52 0.58
CA GLU A 205 -3.28 -21.71 1.36
C GLU A 205 -2.31 -20.95 0.45
N GLU A 206 -1.80 -21.60 -0.59
CA GLU A 206 -0.93 -20.98 -1.59
C GLU A 206 -1.65 -19.88 -2.38
N GLU A 207 -2.89 -20.12 -2.83
CA GLU A 207 -3.70 -19.12 -3.52
C GLU A 207 -3.94 -17.86 -2.67
N ARG A 208 -4.18 -18.03 -1.36
CA ARG A 208 -4.29 -16.90 -0.42
C ARG A 208 -2.98 -16.07 -0.37
N MET A 209 -1.84 -16.75 -0.31
CA MET A 209 -0.52 -16.09 -0.34
C MET A 209 -0.28 -15.33 -1.64
N VAL A 210 -0.60 -15.94 -2.79
CA VAL A 210 -0.50 -15.30 -4.10
C VAL A 210 -1.38 -14.04 -4.15
N GLY A 211 -2.61 -14.10 -3.67
CA GLY A 211 -3.51 -12.95 -3.60
C GLY A 211 -2.96 -11.79 -2.76
N ILE A 212 -2.33 -12.09 -1.61
CA ILE A 212 -1.67 -11.07 -0.78
C ILE A 212 -0.50 -10.46 -1.56
N HIS A 213 0.33 -11.28 -2.19
CA HIS A 213 1.48 -10.82 -2.97
C HIS A 213 1.06 -9.87 -4.12
N GLU A 214 0.03 -10.21 -4.87
CA GLU A 214 -0.51 -9.37 -5.94
C GLU A 214 -1.03 -8.02 -5.43
N ASN A 215 -1.70 -8.02 -4.28
CA ASN A 215 -2.15 -6.79 -3.62
C ASN A 215 -0.97 -5.89 -3.25
N ILE A 216 0.12 -6.46 -2.70
CA ILE A 216 1.35 -5.73 -2.35
C ILE A 216 2.02 -5.15 -3.60
N LEU A 217 2.14 -5.92 -4.67
CA LEU A 217 2.72 -5.44 -5.94
C LEU A 217 1.90 -4.27 -6.51
N THR A 218 0.58 -4.38 -6.47
CA THR A 218 -0.33 -3.34 -6.97
C THR A 218 -0.24 -2.08 -6.10
N TYR A 219 -0.12 -2.24 -4.77
CA TYR A 219 0.10 -1.14 -3.83
C TYR A 219 1.41 -0.41 -4.15
N ASN A 220 2.53 -1.14 -4.24
CA ASN A 220 3.84 -0.56 -4.53
C ASN A 220 3.85 0.22 -5.85
N LYS A 221 3.27 -0.33 -6.91
CA LYS A 221 3.14 0.34 -8.20
C LYS A 221 2.32 1.64 -8.11
N SER A 222 1.24 1.62 -7.34
CA SER A 222 0.40 2.81 -7.13
C SER A 222 1.10 3.85 -6.25
N HIS A 223 1.90 3.41 -5.28
CA HIS A 223 2.71 4.27 -4.42
C HIS A 223 3.80 5.00 -5.20
N THR A 224 4.57 4.28 -6.01
CA THR A 224 5.60 4.87 -6.89
C THR A 224 5.00 5.92 -7.82
N LYS A 225 3.83 5.63 -8.42
CA LYS A 225 3.13 6.61 -9.25
C LYS A 225 2.74 7.88 -8.47
N LEU A 226 2.29 7.73 -7.23
CA LEU A 226 1.98 8.89 -6.39
C LEU A 226 3.22 9.71 -6.06
N GLU A 227 4.34 9.05 -5.73
CA GLU A 227 5.62 9.71 -5.47
C GLU A 227 6.10 10.50 -6.69
N GLU A 228 6.03 9.94 -7.90
CA GLU A 228 6.38 10.63 -9.14
C GLU A 228 5.51 11.88 -9.36
N LEU A 229 4.19 11.77 -9.15
CA LEU A 229 3.27 12.91 -9.25
C LEU A 229 3.61 14.01 -8.23
N MET A 230 3.91 13.63 -6.98
CA MET A 230 4.29 14.56 -5.92
C MET A 230 5.64 15.21 -6.19
N SER A 231 6.64 14.44 -6.61
CA SER A 231 7.98 14.95 -6.97
C SER A 231 7.92 15.94 -8.14
N THR A 232 7.10 15.66 -9.14
CA THR A 232 6.90 16.59 -10.26
C THR A 232 6.35 17.93 -9.80
N ARG A 233 5.45 17.92 -8.83
CA ARG A 233 4.92 19.14 -8.20
C ARG A 233 5.99 19.94 -7.47
N ASP A 234 6.77 19.24 -6.65
CA ASP A 234 7.81 19.87 -5.84
C ASP A 234 8.91 20.47 -6.74
N LEU A 235 9.30 19.77 -7.80
CA LEU A 235 10.22 20.28 -8.82
C LEU A 235 9.72 21.55 -9.50
N ARG A 236 8.42 21.67 -9.82
CA ARG A 236 7.84 22.90 -10.38
C ARG A 236 7.94 24.06 -9.39
N THR A 237 7.64 23.82 -8.12
CA THR A 237 7.79 24.82 -7.07
C THR A 237 9.24 25.29 -6.96
N LEU A 238 10.20 24.35 -6.92
CA LEU A 238 11.63 24.66 -6.87
C LEU A 238 12.10 25.48 -8.07
N LYS A 239 11.68 25.10 -9.29
CA LYS A 239 12.00 25.82 -10.52
C LYS A 239 11.46 27.27 -10.56
N SER A 240 10.41 27.55 -9.82
CA SER A 240 9.83 28.91 -9.73
C SER A 240 10.59 29.81 -8.75
N LYS A 241 11.53 29.28 -7.97
CA LYS A 241 12.25 30.01 -6.92
C LYS A 241 13.66 30.38 -7.37
N ARG A 242 14.09 31.56 -6.96
CA ARG A 242 15.43 32.09 -7.22
C ARG A 242 16.45 31.66 -6.17
N VAL A 243 15.99 31.48 -4.94
CA VAL A 243 16.83 31.06 -3.80
C VAL A 243 16.30 29.77 -3.23
N ILE A 244 17.12 28.74 -3.25
CA ILE A 244 16.82 27.43 -2.67
C ILE A 244 17.78 27.21 -1.50
N GLY A 245 17.25 27.09 -0.28
CA GLY A 245 18.01 26.74 0.89
C GLY A 245 17.81 25.26 1.27
N CYS A 246 18.89 24.54 1.53
CA CYS A 246 18.81 23.14 1.98
C CYS A 246 19.92 22.79 2.95
N THR A 247 19.71 21.73 3.73
CA THR A 247 20.83 21.08 4.46
C THR A 247 21.55 20.10 3.54
N THR A 248 22.79 19.75 3.89
CA THR A 248 23.55 18.72 3.16
C THR A 248 22.78 17.41 3.03
N SER A 249 22.05 17.00 4.08
CA SER A 249 21.21 15.77 4.07
C SER A 249 19.96 15.89 3.17
N ALA A 250 19.52 17.12 2.86
CA ALA A 250 18.36 17.35 2.00
C ALA A 250 18.76 17.62 0.54
N ALA A 251 20.05 17.81 0.28
CA ALA A 251 20.64 18.01 -1.04
C ALA A 251 21.12 16.71 -1.69
N ALA A 252 21.34 15.67 -0.90
CA ALA A 252 21.68 14.30 -1.33
C ALA A 252 20.42 13.52 -1.74
#